data_0da12f97284b78dbc1d7eebbd01d16a0
#
_entry.id   0da12f97284b78dbc1d7eebbd01d16a0
#
_cell.length_a   1.000
_cell.length_b   1.000
_cell.length_c   1.000
_cell.angle_alpha   90.00
_cell.angle_beta   90.00
_cell.angle_gamma   90.00
#
_symmetry.space_group_name_H-M   'P 1'
#
loop_
_entity.id
_entity.type
_entity.pdbx_description
1 polymer ?
#
loop_
_entity_poly.entity_id
_entity_poly.type
_entity_poly.pdbx_seq_one_letter_code
_entity_poly.pdbx_strand_id
1 'polypeptide(L)'
;MSVSTSAACSTVWSEEYFMCSRYYFDSDTMRDILDIVEETDAKLRGLQGNGDVFPTDDAAVIIKGAGGMKLSRIKWGYPGINGSGVIINARAESVLDKKMFQGGIRRRRAVIPAGHFYEWSRSKEKNTFRRRDRDTVCMAGFYDLTDAGERFVIITTQANASMIKVHDRMPLILEKGQIREWLSDDRQMEHLLRQTPVLLDRETAYEQQTLFDLT
;
A
#
# COMPACT_ATOMS: atom_id res chain seq x y z
N MET A 1 -14.68 -3.59 -49.13
CA MET A 1 -13.49 -3.69 -48.26
C MET A 1 -13.61 -2.60 -47.20
N SER A 2 -14.09 -2.98 -46.03
CA SER A 2 -14.32 -2.08 -44.89
C SER A 2 -13.28 -2.41 -43.83
N VAL A 3 -12.36 -1.49 -43.61
CA VAL A 3 -11.31 -1.62 -42.58
C VAL A 3 -11.89 -1.09 -41.27
N SER A 4 -12.18 -1.99 -40.33
CA SER A 4 -12.55 -1.65 -38.96
C SER A 4 -11.30 -1.26 -38.16
N THR A 5 -11.17 0.01 -37.85
CA THR A 5 -10.14 0.52 -36.97
C THR A 5 -10.63 0.35 -35.52
N SER A 6 -10.09 -0.64 -34.83
CA SER A 6 -10.25 -0.83 -33.40
C SER A 6 -9.52 0.31 -32.67
N ALA A 7 -10.27 1.25 -32.12
CA ALA A 7 -9.75 2.26 -31.21
C ALA A 7 -9.47 1.59 -29.84
N ALA A 8 -8.19 1.36 -29.56
CA ALA A 8 -7.75 1.02 -28.21
C ALA A 8 -8.02 2.23 -27.31
N CYS A 9 -8.99 2.10 -26.42
CA CYS A 9 -9.25 3.06 -25.35
C CYS A 9 -8.11 2.97 -24.34
N SER A 10 -7.05 3.76 -24.56
CA SER A 10 -6.02 4.01 -23.57
C SER A 10 -6.60 4.93 -22.50
N THR A 11 -7.07 4.35 -21.41
CA THR A 11 -7.43 5.09 -20.21
C THR A 11 -6.12 5.68 -19.65
N VAL A 12 -5.83 6.92 -20.03
CA VAL A 12 -4.72 7.70 -19.45
C VAL A 12 -5.14 8.02 -18.02
N TRP A 13 -4.66 7.23 -17.09
CA TRP A 13 -4.70 7.56 -15.67
C TRP A 13 -3.78 8.76 -15.49
N SER A 14 -4.32 9.92 -15.13
CA SER A 14 -3.51 11.05 -14.72
C SER A 14 -2.83 10.68 -13.40
N GLU A 15 -1.57 10.26 -13.46
CA GLU A 15 -0.72 9.91 -12.30
C GLU A 15 -0.50 11.10 -11.34
N GLU A 16 -1.01 12.26 -11.66
CA GLU A 16 -0.68 13.55 -11.01
C GLU A 16 -1.25 13.75 -9.60
N TYR A 17 -2.08 12.82 -9.05
CA TYR A 17 -2.76 13.09 -7.77
C TYR A 17 -2.88 11.89 -6.81
N PHE A 18 -2.34 10.72 -7.13
CA PHE A 18 -2.45 9.54 -6.28
C PHE A 18 -1.13 9.24 -5.58
N MET A 19 -1.06 9.53 -4.30
CA MET A 19 0.05 9.16 -3.43
C MET A 19 0.16 7.64 -3.33
N CYS A 20 1.42 7.12 -3.35
CA CYS A 20 1.72 5.69 -3.18
C CYS A 20 0.88 4.79 -4.11
N SER A 21 0.92 5.09 -5.43
CA SER A 21 0.19 4.32 -6.45
C SER A 21 0.93 3.07 -6.93
N ARG A 22 2.08 2.75 -6.35
CA ARG A 22 2.89 1.58 -6.69
C ARG A 22 3.79 1.18 -5.53
N TYR A 23 3.87 -0.11 -5.26
CA TYR A 23 4.86 -0.68 -4.34
C TYR A 23 5.43 -1.98 -4.89
N TYR A 24 6.52 -2.44 -4.32
CA TYR A 24 7.19 -3.66 -4.73
C TYR A 24 7.03 -4.76 -3.69
N PHE A 25 6.70 -5.95 -4.14
CA PHE A 25 6.55 -7.14 -3.30
C PHE A 25 7.36 -8.29 -3.91
N ASP A 26 8.23 -8.92 -3.13
CA ASP A 26 9.12 -9.98 -3.58
C ASP A 26 9.10 -11.21 -2.65
N SER A 27 9.93 -12.20 -3.02
CA SER A 27 10.08 -13.43 -2.26
C SER A 27 10.68 -13.21 -0.87
N ASP A 28 11.51 -12.19 -0.69
CA ASP A 28 12.10 -11.87 0.61
C ASP A 28 11.04 -11.26 1.52
N THR A 29 10.26 -10.30 1.01
CA THR A 29 9.07 -9.78 1.70
C THR A 29 8.09 -10.89 2.07
N MET A 30 7.83 -11.83 1.14
CA MET A 30 6.96 -12.99 1.42
C MET A 30 7.50 -13.85 2.56
N ARG A 31 8.79 -14.13 2.59
CA ARG A 31 9.44 -14.91 3.65
C ARG A 31 9.31 -14.23 5.00
N ASP A 32 9.65 -12.94 5.08
CA ASP A 32 9.54 -12.15 6.31
C ASP A 32 8.13 -12.16 6.90
N ILE A 33 7.11 -12.16 6.03
CA ILE A 33 5.71 -12.18 6.46
C ILE A 33 5.26 -13.55 6.89
N LEU A 34 5.70 -14.62 6.22
CA LEU A 34 5.38 -15.99 6.60
C LEU A 34 5.93 -16.36 7.98
N ASP A 35 7.01 -15.70 8.43
CA ASP A 35 7.58 -15.88 9.77
C ASP A 35 6.73 -15.27 10.90
N ILE A 36 5.79 -14.37 10.58
CA ILE A 36 4.99 -13.66 11.60
C ILE A 36 3.49 -13.97 11.56
N VAL A 37 2.98 -14.63 10.51
CA VAL A 37 1.56 -15.00 10.40
C VAL A 37 1.32 -16.43 10.86
N GLU A 38 0.20 -16.66 11.53
CA GLU A 38 -0.22 -18.00 11.99
C GLU A 38 -1.00 -18.76 10.92
N GLU A 39 -1.63 -18.06 9.99
CA GLU A 39 -2.49 -18.66 8.97
C GLU A 39 -2.16 -18.12 7.58
N THR A 40 -2.36 -18.96 6.56
CA THR A 40 -2.17 -18.57 5.15
C THR A 40 -3.39 -18.98 4.34
N ASP A 41 -3.95 -18.07 3.56
CA ASP A 41 -5.10 -18.32 2.70
C ASP A 41 -4.70 -19.17 1.48
N ALA A 42 -5.51 -20.16 1.14
CA ALA A 42 -5.34 -20.94 -0.09
C ALA A 42 -5.42 -20.08 -1.37
N LYS A 43 -6.09 -18.92 -1.32
CA LYS A 43 -6.15 -17.93 -2.41
C LYS A 43 -4.79 -17.35 -2.80
N LEU A 44 -3.76 -17.49 -1.95
CA LEU A 44 -2.39 -17.06 -2.26
C LEU A 44 -1.69 -17.98 -3.25
N ARG A 45 -2.22 -19.17 -3.51
CA ARG A 45 -1.66 -20.07 -4.53
C ARG A 45 -1.70 -19.38 -5.89
N GLY A 46 -0.51 -19.20 -6.49
CA GLY A 46 -0.36 -18.52 -7.78
C GLY A 46 -0.25 -16.99 -7.69
N LEU A 47 -0.23 -16.39 -6.49
CA LEU A 47 0.23 -15.02 -6.36
C LEU A 47 1.74 -15.00 -6.64
N GLN A 48 2.12 -14.39 -7.75
CA GLN A 48 3.54 -14.22 -8.06
C GLN A 48 4.12 -13.17 -7.11
N GLY A 49 4.97 -13.62 -6.17
CA GLY A 49 5.60 -12.78 -5.17
C GLY A 49 6.83 -12.04 -5.68
N ASN A 50 6.82 -11.54 -6.92
CA ASN A 50 7.94 -10.78 -7.47
C ASN A 50 7.45 -9.72 -8.45
N GLY A 51 7.45 -8.48 -8.01
CA GLY A 51 7.20 -7.37 -8.92
C GLY A 51 6.50 -6.17 -8.29
N ASP A 52 6.28 -5.21 -9.16
CA ASP A 52 5.49 -4.03 -8.85
C ASP A 52 4.01 -4.40 -8.70
N VAL A 53 3.38 -3.87 -7.68
CA VAL A 53 1.93 -3.99 -7.43
C VAL A 53 1.29 -2.65 -7.73
N PHE A 54 0.25 -2.69 -8.57
CA PHE A 54 -0.49 -1.52 -9.04
C PHE A 54 -1.92 -1.51 -8.50
N PRO A 55 -2.59 -0.36 -8.48
CA PRO A 55 -4.04 -0.30 -8.24
C PRO A 55 -4.78 -1.28 -9.13
N THR A 56 -5.75 -1.97 -8.56
CA THR A 56 -6.56 -3.06 -9.15
C THR A 56 -5.88 -4.42 -9.24
N ASP A 57 -4.62 -4.55 -8.86
CA ASP A 57 -3.99 -5.86 -8.71
C ASP A 57 -4.47 -6.58 -7.46
N ASP A 58 -4.41 -7.89 -7.49
CA ASP A 58 -4.53 -8.75 -6.31
C ASP A 58 -3.19 -8.78 -5.57
N ALA A 59 -3.22 -8.54 -4.26
CA ALA A 59 -2.04 -8.43 -3.45
C ALA A 59 -2.10 -9.24 -2.16
N ALA A 60 -0.95 -9.57 -1.61
CA ALA A 60 -0.82 -10.15 -0.28
C ALA A 60 -1.10 -9.10 0.79
N VAL A 61 -1.99 -9.39 1.72
CA VAL A 61 -2.31 -8.54 2.85
C VAL A 61 -2.41 -9.37 4.14
N ILE A 62 -1.96 -8.82 5.25
CA ILE A 62 -2.12 -9.44 6.57
C ILE A 62 -3.43 -8.92 7.16
N ILE A 63 -4.29 -9.83 7.59
CA ILE A 63 -5.57 -9.53 8.22
C ILE A 63 -5.70 -10.30 9.53
N LYS A 64 -6.71 -9.96 10.33
CA LYS A 64 -7.08 -10.77 11.50
C LYS A 64 -7.73 -12.05 11.03
N GLY A 65 -7.14 -13.20 11.39
CA GLY A 65 -7.69 -14.55 11.22
C GLY A 65 -8.36 -15.07 12.48
N ALA A 66 -8.84 -16.32 12.43
CA ALA A 66 -9.45 -16.98 13.56
C ALA A 66 -8.43 -17.37 14.64
N GLY A 67 -7.25 -17.81 14.23
CA GLY A 67 -6.14 -18.22 15.11
C GLY A 67 -5.07 -17.15 15.35
N GLY A 68 -5.18 -16.00 14.74
CA GLY A 68 -4.17 -14.96 14.86
C GLY A 68 -4.08 -14.08 13.61
N MET A 69 -2.87 -13.77 13.16
CA MET A 69 -2.65 -13.04 11.92
C MET A 69 -2.69 -13.99 10.73
N LYS A 70 -3.43 -13.62 9.70
CA LYS A 70 -3.62 -14.40 8.48
C LYS A 70 -3.13 -13.64 7.27
N LEU A 71 -2.31 -14.27 6.44
CA LEU A 71 -1.96 -13.77 5.12
C LEU A 71 -3.07 -14.13 4.12
N SER A 72 -3.63 -13.14 3.46
CA SER A 72 -4.73 -13.27 2.51
C SER A 72 -4.42 -12.57 1.19
N ARG A 73 -5.21 -12.87 0.15
CA ARG A 73 -5.14 -12.22 -1.17
C ARG A 73 -6.38 -11.35 -1.36
N ILE A 74 -6.17 -10.05 -1.47
CA ILE A 74 -7.26 -9.07 -1.63
C ILE A 74 -6.86 -8.08 -2.72
N LYS A 75 -7.83 -7.58 -3.49
CA LYS A 75 -7.60 -6.65 -4.57
C LYS A 75 -7.43 -5.21 -4.04
N TRP A 76 -6.45 -4.48 -4.58
CA TRP A 76 -6.18 -3.10 -4.19
C TRP A 76 -7.16 -2.11 -4.83
N GLY A 77 -7.79 -1.28 -4.01
CA GLY A 77 -8.61 -0.16 -4.40
C GLY A 77 -10.12 -0.43 -4.35
N TYR A 78 -10.83 0.46 -3.65
CA TYR A 78 -12.28 0.50 -3.64
C TYR A 78 -12.82 1.05 -4.96
N PRO A 79 -14.00 0.64 -5.40
CA PRO A 79 -14.68 1.31 -6.50
C PRO A 79 -14.84 2.80 -6.20
N GLY A 80 -14.57 3.63 -7.19
CA GLY A 80 -14.75 5.06 -7.07
C GLY A 80 -16.21 5.47 -6.90
N ILE A 81 -16.43 6.68 -6.42
CA ILE A 81 -17.77 7.25 -6.27
C ILE A 81 -18.40 7.37 -7.66
N ASN A 82 -19.67 6.98 -7.79
CA ASN A 82 -20.41 6.95 -9.06
C ASN A 82 -19.83 6.00 -10.14
N GLY A 83 -19.10 4.95 -9.73
CA GLY A 83 -18.55 3.96 -10.64
C GLY A 83 -17.37 4.43 -11.48
N SER A 84 -16.82 5.61 -11.20
CA SER A 84 -15.65 6.16 -11.90
C SER A 84 -14.39 6.10 -11.02
N GLY A 85 -13.31 5.52 -11.58
CA GLY A 85 -12.01 5.45 -10.94
C GLY A 85 -11.92 4.46 -9.80
N VAL A 86 -10.82 4.53 -9.06
CA VAL A 86 -10.47 3.65 -7.94
C VAL A 86 -9.94 4.48 -6.78
N ILE A 87 -10.42 4.22 -5.57
CA ILE A 87 -9.92 4.86 -4.35
C ILE A 87 -8.88 3.92 -3.74
N ILE A 88 -7.62 4.30 -3.82
CA ILE A 88 -6.49 3.47 -3.38
C ILE A 88 -5.96 3.83 -2.00
N ASN A 89 -6.26 5.05 -1.53
CA ASN A 89 -5.75 5.58 -0.27
C ASN A 89 -6.86 6.21 0.58
N ALA A 90 -6.68 6.18 1.89
CA ALA A 90 -7.51 6.88 2.88
C ALA A 90 -6.61 7.71 3.80
N ARG A 91 -7.02 8.94 4.12
CA ARG A 91 -6.24 9.82 5.02
C ARG A 91 -6.51 9.45 6.47
N ALA A 92 -5.46 9.22 7.26
CA ALA A 92 -5.54 8.88 8.68
C ALA A 92 -6.39 9.88 9.47
N GLU A 93 -6.27 11.17 9.15
CA GLU A 93 -6.94 12.27 9.85
C GLU A 93 -8.47 12.26 9.71
N SER A 94 -9.00 11.63 8.66
CA SER A 94 -10.44 11.64 8.35
C SER A 94 -11.03 10.26 8.12
N VAL A 95 -10.25 9.20 8.27
CA VAL A 95 -10.71 7.83 7.95
C VAL A 95 -11.87 7.37 8.84
N LEU A 96 -11.90 7.80 10.09
CA LEU A 96 -12.96 7.46 11.05
C LEU A 96 -14.28 8.19 10.78
N ASP A 97 -14.23 9.33 10.09
CA ASP A 97 -15.42 10.17 9.84
C ASP A 97 -16.10 9.83 8.51
N LYS A 98 -15.36 9.29 7.56
CA LYS A 98 -15.90 8.97 6.22
C LYS A 98 -16.71 7.67 6.24
N LYS A 99 -18.04 7.79 6.01
CA LYS A 99 -18.98 6.66 6.01
C LYS A 99 -18.50 5.45 5.21
N MET A 100 -17.91 5.68 4.03
CA MET A 100 -17.41 4.62 3.16
C MET A 100 -16.24 3.81 3.74
N PHE A 101 -15.54 4.34 4.75
CA PHE A 101 -14.38 3.69 5.37
C PHE A 101 -14.67 3.10 6.75
N GLN A 102 -15.76 3.55 7.41
CA GLN A 102 -16.07 3.17 8.80
C GLN A 102 -16.19 1.65 8.99
N GLY A 103 -16.79 0.95 8.02
CA GLY A 103 -16.95 -0.51 8.08
C GLY A 103 -15.60 -1.22 8.08
N GLY A 104 -14.73 -0.83 7.15
CA GLY A 104 -13.38 -1.39 7.00
C GLY A 104 -12.47 -1.07 8.19
N ILE A 105 -12.26 0.22 8.49
CA ILE A 105 -11.29 0.64 9.51
C ILE A 105 -11.64 0.13 10.92
N ARG A 106 -12.93 0.02 11.25
CA ARG A 106 -13.34 -0.48 12.57
C ARG A 106 -13.32 -2.00 12.71
N ARG A 107 -13.51 -2.75 11.62
CA ARG A 107 -13.76 -4.19 11.70
C ARG A 107 -12.81 -5.05 10.87
N ARG A 108 -12.20 -4.48 9.84
CA ARG A 108 -11.43 -5.19 8.82
C ARG A 108 -10.12 -4.49 8.50
N ARG A 109 -9.34 -4.21 9.54
CA ARG A 109 -8.00 -3.66 9.37
C ARG A 109 -7.09 -4.66 8.67
N ALA A 110 -6.15 -4.13 7.92
CA ALA A 110 -5.18 -4.89 7.16
C ALA A 110 -3.80 -4.26 7.25
N VAL A 111 -2.76 -5.03 6.99
CA VAL A 111 -1.41 -4.55 6.81
C VAL A 111 -0.92 -4.99 5.44
N ILE A 112 -0.37 -4.08 4.68
CA ILE A 112 0.11 -4.28 3.33
C ILE A 112 1.64 -4.34 3.37
N PRO A 113 2.23 -5.54 3.23
CA PRO A 113 3.68 -5.70 3.22
C PRO A 113 4.27 -5.31 1.88
N ALA A 114 5.43 -4.65 1.91
CA ALA A 114 6.19 -4.26 0.74
C ALA A 114 7.70 -4.28 1.05
N GLY A 115 8.53 -4.63 0.08
CA GLY A 115 9.98 -4.44 0.18
C GLY A 115 10.35 -2.95 0.08
N HIS A 116 9.61 -2.22 -0.74
CA HIS A 116 9.70 -0.76 -0.89
C HIS A 116 8.46 -0.23 -1.61
N PHE A 117 8.30 1.10 -1.63
CA PHE A 117 7.27 1.76 -2.43
C PHE A 117 7.85 2.92 -3.23
N TYR A 118 7.08 3.38 -4.20
CA TYR A 118 7.48 4.44 -5.10
C TYR A 118 6.64 5.68 -4.91
N GLU A 119 7.30 6.84 -5.12
CA GLU A 119 6.63 8.12 -5.18
C GLU A 119 7.30 9.01 -6.22
N TRP A 120 6.51 9.82 -6.90
CA TRP A 120 7.00 10.74 -7.92
C TRP A 120 7.05 12.16 -7.38
N SER A 121 8.18 12.82 -7.59
CA SER A 121 8.30 14.24 -7.29
C SER A 121 7.43 15.08 -8.24
N ARG A 122 7.24 16.36 -7.92
CA ARG A 122 6.55 17.30 -8.82
C ARG A 122 7.23 17.41 -10.19
N SER A 123 8.52 17.14 -10.28
CA SER A 123 9.28 17.05 -11.52
C SER A 123 9.16 15.70 -12.24
N LYS A 124 8.26 14.82 -11.78
CA LYS A 124 8.03 13.46 -12.30
C LYS A 124 9.24 12.52 -12.15
N GLU A 125 10.14 12.83 -11.23
CA GLU A 125 11.25 11.96 -10.89
C GLU A 125 10.77 10.84 -9.97
N LYS A 126 11.08 9.60 -10.35
CA LYS A 126 10.75 8.40 -9.55
C LYS A 126 11.68 8.31 -8.35
N ASN A 127 11.11 8.23 -7.18
CA ASN A 127 11.80 8.01 -5.92
C ASN A 127 11.38 6.66 -5.33
N THR A 128 12.34 5.87 -4.85
CA THR A 128 12.12 4.62 -4.16
C THR A 128 12.34 4.83 -2.68
N PHE A 129 11.37 4.43 -1.86
CA PHE A 129 11.42 4.56 -0.41
C PHE A 129 11.44 3.19 0.24
N ARG A 130 12.40 2.96 1.14
CA ARG A 130 12.52 1.72 1.92
C ARG A 130 12.93 2.01 3.35
N ARG A 131 12.74 1.03 4.23
CA ARG A 131 13.19 1.14 5.62
C ARG A 131 14.73 1.16 5.67
N ARG A 132 15.29 1.94 6.62
CA ARG A 132 16.75 2.02 6.84
C ARG A 132 17.35 0.71 7.31
N ASP A 133 16.61 -0.05 8.10
CA ASP A 133 17.01 -1.37 8.60
C ASP A 133 16.82 -2.49 7.56
N ARG A 134 16.34 -2.15 6.37
CA ARG A 134 16.01 -3.08 5.27
C ARG A 134 14.92 -4.10 5.58
N ASP A 135 14.20 -3.93 6.69
CA ASP A 135 13.02 -4.70 7.03
C ASP A 135 11.87 -4.41 6.06
N THR A 136 10.89 -5.34 6.03
CA THR A 136 9.65 -5.17 5.28
C THR A 136 8.92 -3.89 5.71
N VAL A 137 8.49 -3.09 4.74
CA VAL A 137 7.62 -1.93 4.95
C VAL A 137 6.20 -2.43 5.18
N CYS A 138 5.69 -2.30 6.40
CA CYS A 138 4.35 -2.71 6.79
C CYS A 138 3.41 -1.49 6.75
N MET A 139 2.69 -1.29 5.64
CA MET A 139 1.76 -0.18 5.48
C MET A 139 0.41 -0.50 6.13
N ALA A 140 -0.10 0.37 6.98
CA ALA A 140 -1.43 0.25 7.56
C ALA A 140 -2.50 0.43 6.48
N GLY A 141 -3.55 -0.37 6.56
CA GLY A 141 -4.70 -0.31 5.67
C GLY A 141 -5.93 -0.95 6.30
N PHE A 142 -6.94 -1.07 5.52
CA PHE A 142 -8.15 -1.82 5.83
C PHE A 142 -8.82 -2.31 4.55
N TYR A 143 -9.70 -3.30 4.66
CA TYR A 143 -10.46 -3.81 3.54
C TYR A 143 -11.95 -3.79 3.84
N ASP A 144 -12.76 -3.89 2.81
CA ASP A 144 -14.20 -4.09 2.94
C ASP A 144 -14.71 -5.00 1.83
N LEU A 145 -15.88 -5.59 2.07
CA LEU A 145 -16.64 -6.31 1.05
C LEU A 145 -17.48 -5.31 0.29
N THR A 146 -17.14 -5.13 -0.97
CA THR A 146 -17.90 -4.31 -1.94
C THR A 146 -18.69 -5.20 -2.90
N ASP A 147 -19.56 -4.62 -3.71
CA ASP A 147 -20.26 -5.36 -4.78
C ASP A 147 -19.28 -6.00 -5.78
N ALA A 148 -18.06 -5.46 -5.86
CA ALA A 148 -16.97 -5.98 -6.69
C ALA A 148 -16.03 -6.96 -5.96
N GLY A 149 -16.42 -7.47 -4.77
CA GLY A 149 -15.63 -8.36 -3.92
C GLY A 149 -14.80 -7.64 -2.86
N GLU A 150 -13.91 -8.38 -2.20
CA GLU A 150 -13.02 -7.82 -1.18
C GLU A 150 -12.03 -6.83 -1.80
N ARG A 151 -11.93 -5.65 -1.21
CA ARG A 151 -11.06 -4.56 -1.66
C ARG A 151 -10.34 -3.94 -0.47
N PHE A 152 -9.08 -3.57 -0.65
CA PHE A 152 -8.35 -2.84 0.39
C PHE A 152 -7.91 -1.45 -0.06
N VAL A 153 -7.63 -0.58 0.91
CA VAL A 153 -6.99 0.72 0.71
C VAL A 153 -5.85 0.89 1.69
N ILE A 154 -4.83 1.66 1.30
CA ILE A 154 -3.70 2.01 2.13
C ILE A 154 -4.01 3.31 2.88
N ILE A 155 -3.69 3.35 4.17
CA ILE A 155 -3.80 4.58 4.96
C ILE A 155 -2.57 5.44 4.74
N THR A 156 -2.80 6.73 4.55
CA THR A 156 -1.75 7.74 4.42
C THR A 156 -1.83 8.75 5.54
N THR A 157 -0.67 9.29 5.95
CA THR A 157 -0.52 10.35 6.93
C THR A 157 0.36 11.48 6.38
N GLN A 158 0.61 12.51 7.16
CA GLN A 158 1.53 13.59 6.78
C GLN A 158 2.95 13.03 6.62
N ALA A 159 3.65 13.51 5.60
CA ALA A 159 5.03 13.10 5.34
C ALA A 159 5.97 13.59 6.44
N ASN A 160 6.86 12.70 6.89
CA ASN A 160 7.95 13.06 7.77
C ASN A 160 9.15 13.65 7.01
N ALA A 161 10.24 13.96 7.71
CA ALA A 161 11.42 14.62 7.14
C ALA A 161 12.08 13.83 5.99
N SER A 162 11.91 12.50 5.91
CA SER A 162 12.49 11.68 4.85
C SER A 162 11.73 11.79 3.53
N MET A 163 10.44 12.17 3.55
CA MET A 163 9.58 12.16 2.37
C MET A 163 9.03 13.53 1.96
N ILE A 164 8.97 14.50 2.87
CA ILE A 164 8.33 15.81 2.64
C ILE A 164 8.88 16.58 1.43
N LYS A 165 10.12 16.33 1.03
CA LYS A 165 10.73 16.95 -0.17
C LYS A 165 10.18 16.38 -1.49
N VAL A 166 9.59 15.19 -1.47
CA VAL A 166 9.03 14.51 -2.64
C VAL A 166 7.52 14.67 -2.69
N HIS A 167 6.85 14.39 -1.57
CA HIS A 167 5.40 14.48 -1.43
C HIS A 167 5.03 14.88 0.01
N ASP A 168 3.91 15.59 0.19
CA ASP A 168 3.40 16.03 1.51
C ASP A 168 2.71 14.92 2.31
N ARG A 169 2.50 13.76 1.69
CA ARG A 169 1.90 12.57 2.31
C ARG A 169 2.86 11.38 2.23
N MET A 170 2.65 10.40 3.11
CA MET A 170 3.33 9.10 3.10
C MET A 170 2.39 8.00 3.60
N PRO A 171 2.64 6.71 3.29
CA PRO A 171 1.92 5.61 3.92
C PRO A 171 2.10 5.66 5.45
N LEU A 172 1.05 5.30 6.18
CA LEU A 172 1.16 5.05 7.61
C LEU A 172 1.89 3.72 7.81
N ILE A 173 3.17 3.78 8.16
CA ILE A 173 4.03 2.60 8.33
C ILE A 173 3.99 2.16 9.78
N LEU A 174 3.76 0.87 10.00
CA LEU A 174 3.75 0.21 11.29
C LEU A 174 5.08 -0.49 11.56
N GLU A 175 5.52 -0.50 12.82
CA GLU A 175 6.57 -1.40 13.27
C GLU A 175 6.04 -2.84 13.39
N LYS A 176 6.91 -3.85 13.27
CA LYS A 176 6.51 -5.27 13.39
C LYS A 176 5.71 -5.56 14.67
N GLY A 177 6.12 -4.97 15.79
CA GLY A 177 5.42 -5.10 17.07
C GLY A 177 4.01 -4.50 17.10
N GLN A 178 3.71 -3.53 16.24
CA GLN A 178 2.43 -2.84 16.16
C GLN A 178 1.40 -3.54 15.26
N ILE A 179 1.82 -4.52 14.44
CA ILE A 179 0.93 -5.20 13.47
C ILE A 179 -0.26 -5.84 14.17
N ARG A 180 -0.02 -6.60 15.23
CA ARG A 180 -1.07 -7.29 15.99
C ARG A 180 -2.02 -6.32 16.68
N GLU A 181 -1.49 -5.25 17.25
CA GLU A 181 -2.27 -4.18 17.87
C GLU A 181 -3.16 -3.47 16.85
N TRP A 182 -2.58 -3.12 15.70
CA TRP A 182 -3.33 -2.53 14.58
C TRP A 182 -4.51 -3.39 14.16
N LEU A 183 -4.32 -4.69 14.01
CA LEU A 183 -5.34 -5.60 13.52
C LEU A 183 -6.46 -5.89 14.53
N SER A 184 -6.21 -5.79 15.84
CA SER A 184 -7.12 -6.33 16.86
C SER A 184 -7.53 -5.36 17.97
N ASP A 185 -6.81 -4.26 18.20
CA ASP A 185 -7.10 -3.31 19.28
C ASP A 185 -7.58 -1.96 18.74
N ASP A 186 -8.82 -1.57 19.09
CA ASP A 186 -9.42 -0.32 18.60
C ASP A 186 -8.78 0.92 19.25
N ARG A 187 -8.32 0.83 20.50
CA ARG A 187 -7.65 1.96 21.18
C ARG A 187 -6.27 2.19 20.62
N GLN A 188 -5.52 1.10 20.39
CA GLN A 188 -4.20 1.19 19.76
C GLN A 188 -4.32 1.67 18.31
N MET A 189 -5.32 1.24 17.55
CA MET A 189 -5.58 1.74 16.21
C MET A 189 -5.73 3.27 16.17
N GLU A 190 -6.54 3.86 17.08
CA GLU A 190 -6.71 5.31 17.14
C GLU A 190 -5.42 6.05 17.52
N HIS A 191 -4.58 5.44 18.36
CA HIS A 191 -3.25 5.97 18.68
C HIS A 191 -2.32 5.89 17.45
N LEU A 192 -2.26 4.74 16.80
CA LEU A 192 -1.42 4.50 15.62
C LEU A 192 -1.79 5.39 14.43
N LEU A 193 -3.06 5.75 14.25
CA LEU A 193 -3.49 6.70 13.22
C LEU A 193 -2.85 8.09 13.36
N ARG A 194 -2.36 8.45 14.55
CA ARG A 194 -1.74 9.75 14.85
C ARG A 194 -0.22 9.70 14.92
N GLN A 195 0.38 8.51 14.77
CA GLN A 195 1.83 8.38 14.85
C GLN A 195 2.53 9.00 13.64
N THR A 196 3.74 9.48 13.86
CA THR A 196 4.68 9.81 12.79
C THR A 196 5.45 8.54 12.41
N PRO A 197 5.40 8.06 11.15
CA PRO A 197 6.14 6.88 10.73
C PRO A 197 7.65 7.05 10.87
N VAL A 198 8.38 5.92 10.88
CA VAL A 198 9.84 5.89 10.88
C VAL A 198 10.42 6.62 9.67
N LEU A 199 11.65 7.11 9.81
CA LEU A 199 12.39 7.69 8.70
C LEU A 199 12.80 6.59 7.71
N LEU A 200 12.70 6.94 6.43
CA LEU A 200 13.00 6.05 5.31
C LEU A 200 14.30 6.47 4.62
N ASP A 201 14.94 5.52 3.96
CA ASP A 201 15.93 5.80 2.94
C ASP A 201 15.23 6.09 1.62
N ARG A 202 15.72 7.11 0.92
CA ARG A 202 15.27 7.51 -0.40
C ARG A 202 16.36 7.22 -1.43
N GLU A 203 16.02 6.57 -2.51
CA GLU A 203 16.89 6.34 -3.66
C GLU A 203 16.24 6.98 -4.91
N THR A 204 17.03 7.70 -5.69
CA THR A 204 16.62 8.25 -6.98
C THR A 204 17.51 7.71 -8.09
N ALA A 205 16.99 7.64 -9.32
CA ALA A 205 17.79 7.22 -10.47
C ALA A 205 18.97 8.17 -10.74
N TYR A 206 18.84 9.44 -10.36
CA TYR A 206 19.86 10.47 -10.56
C TYR A 206 21.05 10.31 -9.61
N GLU A 207 20.82 9.92 -8.36
CA GLU A 207 21.88 9.68 -7.37
C GLU A 207 22.70 8.43 -7.71
N GLN A 208 22.09 7.44 -8.36
CA GLN A 208 22.80 6.26 -8.84
C GLN A 208 23.74 6.58 -10.03
N GLN A 209 23.34 7.45 -10.95
CA GLN A 209 24.17 7.84 -12.08
C GLN A 209 25.42 8.61 -11.64
N THR A 210 25.29 9.55 -10.68
CA THR A 210 26.44 10.32 -10.19
C THR A 210 27.48 9.49 -9.45
N LEU A 211 27.10 8.36 -8.86
CA LEU A 211 28.06 7.43 -8.23
C LEU A 211 28.84 6.58 -9.26
N PHE A 212 28.27 6.29 -10.42
CA PHE A 212 28.94 5.57 -11.50
C PHE A 212 29.82 6.48 -12.37
N ASP A 213 29.52 7.77 -12.45
CA ASP A 213 30.30 8.76 -13.20
C ASP A 213 31.57 9.23 -12.46
N LEU A 214 31.76 8.85 -11.19
CA LEU A 214 32.89 9.19 -10.34
C LEU A 214 33.89 8.04 -10.15
N THR A 215 33.70 6.90 -10.82
CA THR A 215 34.63 5.75 -10.86
C THR A 215 35.21 5.55 -12.24
#